data_3538e3b687c83c84a8ab12aaa36a72dd
#
_entry.id   3538e3b687c83c84a8ab12aaa36a72dd
#
_cell.length_a   1.000
_cell.length_b   1.000
_cell.length_c   1.000
_cell.angle_alpha   90.00
_cell.angle_beta   90.00
_cell.angle_gamma   90.00
#
_symmetry.space_group_name_H-M   'P 1'
#
loop_
_entity.id
_entity.type
_entity.pdbx_description
1 polymer ?
#
loop_
_entity_poly.entity_id
_entity_poly.type
_entity_poly.pdbx_seq_one_letter_code
_entity_poly.pdbx_strand_id
1 'polypeptide(L)'
;MTTTARRSNITRSSQLRSIITVPRTLSYVALDLLVITPHLTNSPIRGKMKFETFPIFTPLKVVTLVILSSIGKSSLRQRKALSQNAHEPAIIDRAIYSQRHALTPAINSDHSTSRKDTHKSKNAKAAEAVYLNIFFGVSFIIGDKFIQNFLNFVNSTVKRIIMASILGIGNALTDILAILPDDKFLKEFHLPKGSMQHVDMETGDKIWRTLKPMGVQLVAGGSAANTITGTAIFGMESAFIGKVGDDDLGHLFQSDQAQYGIKSVLLKGVNSSGRAMVFITAPNAERTFAVYLGAALELVPEDLKPEYFEGYDYFHIEGYLVQNQATIRRAVEMAKAAGCIISIDMASYNVVESNDAFLHDIVENYVDIVFANESEAKAFTKLEPREALDEIAKHCKIAVVKVGKEGSMVKSGDEYHFINSWPATPIDATGAGDTYAAGFLYAHSLGMPLKVCGEIGSIIAAKVVEVVGTKIDIPRWKAAKKEIRELIAANTPIAE
;
A
#
# COMPACT_ATOMS: atom_id res chain seq x y z
N MET A 1 -23.79 -68.01 -7.07
CA MET A 1 -24.88 -67.82 -8.06
C MET A 1 -24.61 -66.51 -8.76
N THR A 2 -23.99 -66.58 -9.88
CA THR A 2 -24.48 -66.28 -11.26
C THR A 2 -24.64 -64.79 -11.48
N THR A 3 -23.66 -64.22 -12.20
CA THR A 3 -23.66 -63.82 -13.62
C THR A 3 -24.43 -62.50 -13.82
N THR A 4 -24.01 -61.52 -14.59
CA THR A 4 -23.40 -61.51 -15.93
C THR A 4 -22.92 -60.12 -16.26
N ALA A 5 -21.85 -60.06 -17.06
CA ALA A 5 -21.27 -58.89 -17.71
C ALA A 5 -22.20 -58.28 -18.78
N ARG A 6 -22.07 -56.98 -19.04
CA ARG A 6 -22.12 -56.47 -20.42
C ARG A 6 -21.15 -55.30 -20.62
N ARG A 7 -20.23 -55.51 -21.53
CA ARG A 7 -19.38 -54.51 -22.20
C ARG A 7 -20.24 -53.71 -23.17
N SER A 8 -19.99 -52.40 -23.28
CA SER A 8 -20.06 -51.74 -24.61
C SER A 8 -19.23 -50.45 -24.61
N ASN A 9 -18.21 -50.44 -25.37
CA ASN A 9 -17.64 -49.42 -26.23
C ASN A 9 -17.64 -47.99 -25.77
N ILE A 10 -16.47 -47.49 -25.38
CA ILE A 10 -16.10 -46.08 -25.52
C ILE A 10 -14.86 -46.00 -26.41
N THR A 11 -15.10 -45.54 -27.60
CA THR A 11 -14.10 -45.16 -28.58
C THR A 11 -13.47 -43.82 -28.22
N ARG A 12 -12.15 -43.83 -28.15
CA ARG A 12 -11.14 -42.81 -28.42
C ARG A 12 -11.62 -41.36 -28.61
N SER A 13 -11.20 -40.47 -27.70
CA SER A 13 -10.60 -39.19 -28.05
C SER A 13 -9.51 -38.85 -27.04
N SER A 14 -8.36 -39.50 -27.21
CA SER A 14 -7.08 -39.05 -26.68
C SER A 14 -6.51 -38.08 -27.71
N GLN A 15 -6.41 -36.82 -27.35
CA GLN A 15 -5.27 -35.97 -27.74
C GLN A 15 -5.52 -34.52 -27.25
N LEU A 16 -4.43 -33.95 -26.71
CA LEU A 16 -4.17 -32.58 -26.31
C LEU A 16 -4.47 -32.24 -24.86
N ARG A 17 -3.74 -32.87 -23.92
CA ARG A 17 -3.33 -32.24 -22.67
C ARG A 17 -1.84 -31.86 -22.82
N SER A 18 -1.60 -30.65 -23.30
CA SER A 18 -0.32 -29.99 -23.06
C SER A 18 -0.38 -29.39 -21.63
N ILE A 19 0.32 -30.06 -20.74
CA ILE A 19 0.49 -29.60 -19.35
C ILE A 19 1.42 -28.38 -19.38
N ILE A 20 0.87 -27.18 -19.28
CA ILE A 20 1.64 -26.00 -18.94
C ILE A 20 1.77 -26.00 -17.43
N THR A 21 2.95 -26.35 -16.94
CA THR A 21 3.29 -26.27 -15.52
C THR A 21 3.52 -24.80 -15.17
N VAL A 22 2.54 -24.15 -14.56
CA VAL A 22 2.63 -22.79 -14.05
C VAL A 22 3.20 -22.86 -12.63
N PRO A 23 4.19 -22.04 -12.26
CA PRO A 23 4.71 -21.99 -10.90
C PRO A 23 3.61 -21.67 -9.88
N ARG A 24 3.65 -22.29 -8.71
CA ARG A 24 2.63 -22.23 -7.65
C ARG A 24 2.24 -20.82 -7.15
N THR A 25 3.04 -19.80 -7.43
CA THR A 25 2.75 -18.40 -7.11
C THR A 25 1.80 -17.68 -8.08
N LEU A 26 1.48 -18.32 -9.23
CA LEU A 26 0.50 -17.84 -10.22
C LEU A 26 -0.83 -18.59 -10.18
N SER A 27 -0.98 -19.56 -9.27
CA SER A 27 -2.10 -20.51 -9.24
C SER A 27 -3.47 -19.88 -8.99
N TYR A 28 -3.56 -18.73 -8.34
CA TYR A 28 -4.85 -18.08 -8.06
C TYR A 28 -5.39 -17.22 -9.21
N VAL A 29 -4.56 -16.89 -10.21
CA VAL A 29 -4.96 -16.07 -11.36
C VAL A 29 -5.23 -16.94 -12.60
N ALA A 30 -4.63 -18.13 -12.68
CA ALA A 30 -4.65 -18.99 -13.88
C ALA A 30 -5.79 -20.05 -13.90
N LEU A 31 -6.37 -20.41 -12.76
CA LEU A 31 -7.36 -21.51 -12.72
C LEU A 31 -8.72 -21.15 -13.33
N ASP A 32 -9.06 -19.86 -13.42
CA ASP A 32 -10.33 -19.40 -13.99
C ASP A 32 -10.33 -19.23 -15.53
N LEU A 33 -9.17 -19.36 -16.17
CA LEU A 33 -9.03 -19.19 -17.64
C LEU A 33 -9.30 -20.47 -18.44
N LEU A 34 -9.40 -21.64 -17.78
CA LEU A 34 -9.45 -22.94 -18.47
C LEU A 34 -10.87 -23.52 -18.64
N VAL A 35 -11.91 -22.87 -18.18
CA VAL A 35 -13.27 -23.45 -18.13
C VAL A 35 -14.22 -22.89 -19.20
N ILE A 36 -13.78 -22.02 -20.10
CA ILE A 36 -14.65 -21.48 -21.15
C ILE A 36 -14.10 -21.87 -22.54
N THR A 37 -14.33 -23.08 -22.94
CA THR A 37 -14.63 -23.57 -24.29
C THR A 37 -15.12 -25.02 -24.13
N PRO A 38 -16.00 -25.59 -24.89
CA PRO A 38 -16.68 -25.12 -26.09
C PRO A 38 -18.17 -25.44 -26.11
N HIS A 39 -18.95 -24.68 -26.77
CA HIS A 39 -20.05 -25.16 -27.64
C HIS A 39 -20.62 -23.92 -28.36
N LEU A 40 -20.01 -23.61 -29.49
CA LEU A 40 -20.64 -22.76 -30.48
C LEU A 40 -21.27 -23.65 -31.54
N THR A 41 -22.49 -24.06 -31.31
CA THR A 41 -23.41 -24.46 -32.38
C THR A 41 -24.25 -23.25 -32.77
N ASN A 42 -24.39 -23.07 -34.07
CA ASN A 42 -25.10 -21.99 -34.75
C ASN A 42 -26.50 -21.75 -34.20
N SER A 43 -26.76 -20.65 -33.52
CA SER A 43 -28.08 -20.01 -33.49
C SER A 43 -27.95 -18.55 -33.06
N PRO A 44 -28.72 -17.61 -33.60
CA PRO A 44 -28.62 -16.20 -33.31
C PRO A 44 -29.36 -15.88 -31.99
N ILE A 45 -28.62 -15.60 -30.91
CA ILE A 45 -29.22 -15.14 -29.66
C ILE A 45 -29.44 -13.63 -29.75
N ARG A 46 -30.68 -13.19 -29.96
CA ARG A 46 -31.17 -11.87 -29.58
C ARG A 46 -31.64 -11.97 -28.14
N GLY A 47 -30.85 -11.46 -27.21
CA GLY A 47 -31.21 -11.34 -25.79
C GLY A 47 -30.46 -10.22 -25.14
N LYS A 48 -31.15 -9.26 -24.52
CA LYS A 48 -30.56 -8.26 -23.63
C LYS A 48 -30.00 -8.99 -22.41
N MET A 49 -28.67 -9.04 -22.26
CA MET A 49 -28.04 -9.51 -21.02
C MET A 49 -28.27 -8.45 -19.93
N LYS A 50 -29.00 -8.83 -18.88
CA LYS A 50 -28.95 -8.14 -17.59
C LYS A 50 -27.64 -8.56 -16.90
N PHE A 51 -26.80 -7.59 -16.62
CA PHE A 51 -25.62 -7.83 -15.80
C PHE A 51 -26.03 -7.86 -14.33
N GLU A 52 -26.06 -9.02 -13.72
CA GLU A 52 -26.00 -9.13 -12.27
C GLU A 52 -24.54 -8.98 -11.83
N THR A 53 -24.33 -8.12 -10.85
CA THR A 53 -23.02 -7.74 -10.31
C THR A 53 -22.38 -8.90 -9.58
N PHE A 54 -21.43 -9.57 -10.20
CA PHE A 54 -20.50 -10.47 -9.53
C PHE A 54 -19.27 -9.71 -9.04
N PRO A 55 -18.81 -9.93 -7.79
CA PRO A 55 -17.65 -9.26 -7.25
C PRO A 55 -16.36 -9.82 -7.86
N ILE A 56 -15.48 -8.91 -8.26
CA ILE A 56 -14.08 -9.14 -8.64
C ILE A 56 -13.88 -9.74 -10.02
N PHE A 57 -13.98 -8.88 -11.06
CA PHE A 57 -13.30 -9.15 -12.32
C PHE A 57 -11.81 -8.83 -12.16
N THR A 58 -10.94 -9.83 -12.30
CA THR A 58 -9.51 -9.55 -12.42
C THR A 58 -9.25 -8.84 -13.75
N PRO A 59 -8.29 -7.91 -13.82
CA PRO A 59 -7.98 -7.14 -15.03
C PRO A 59 -7.72 -7.99 -16.27
N LEU A 60 -7.19 -9.20 -16.09
CA LEU A 60 -6.96 -10.14 -17.20
C LEU A 60 -8.26 -10.61 -17.86
N LYS A 61 -9.34 -10.79 -17.11
CA LYS A 61 -10.66 -11.15 -17.66
C LYS A 61 -11.26 -10.03 -18.51
N VAL A 62 -11.03 -8.77 -18.11
CA VAL A 62 -11.47 -7.60 -18.87
C VAL A 62 -10.74 -7.50 -20.19
N VAL A 63 -9.42 -7.68 -20.20
CA VAL A 63 -8.58 -7.65 -21.40
C VAL A 63 -9.00 -8.78 -22.38
N THR A 64 -9.23 -9.98 -21.89
CA THR A 64 -9.70 -11.11 -22.72
C THR A 64 -11.11 -10.86 -23.29
N LEU A 65 -12.01 -10.29 -22.53
CA LEU A 65 -13.38 -9.97 -22.99
C LEU A 65 -13.38 -8.87 -24.05
N VAL A 66 -12.54 -7.85 -23.90
CA VAL A 66 -12.39 -6.76 -24.89
C VAL A 66 -11.81 -7.30 -26.20
N ILE A 67 -10.79 -8.15 -26.16
CA ILE A 67 -10.20 -8.78 -27.36
C ILE A 67 -11.26 -9.62 -28.07
N LEU A 68 -12.00 -10.47 -27.37
CA LEU A 68 -13.02 -11.31 -27.96
C LEU A 68 -14.22 -10.51 -28.52
N SER A 69 -14.63 -9.42 -27.86
CA SER A 69 -15.69 -8.55 -28.36
C SER A 69 -15.29 -7.76 -29.61
N SER A 70 -14.01 -7.37 -29.71
CA SER A 70 -13.46 -6.65 -30.86
C SER A 70 -13.34 -7.56 -32.09
N ILE A 71 -12.95 -8.83 -31.89
CA ILE A 71 -12.92 -9.85 -32.96
C ILE A 71 -14.33 -10.18 -33.44
N GLY A 72 -15.33 -10.21 -32.54
CA GLY A 72 -16.74 -10.48 -32.89
C GLY A 72 -17.41 -9.38 -33.71
N LYS A 73 -16.90 -8.15 -33.68
CA LYS A 73 -17.46 -6.99 -34.41
C LYS A 73 -16.83 -6.75 -35.78
N SER A 74 -15.81 -7.53 -36.19
CA SER A 74 -15.25 -7.42 -37.54
C SER A 74 -16.30 -7.79 -38.59
N SER A 75 -16.51 -6.92 -39.58
CA SER A 75 -17.50 -7.11 -40.63
C SER A 75 -17.21 -8.34 -41.48
N LEU A 76 -18.27 -8.94 -42.06
CA LEU A 76 -18.16 -10.09 -42.96
C LEU A 76 -17.17 -9.87 -44.16
N ARG A 77 -16.94 -8.61 -44.55
CA ARG A 77 -15.95 -8.24 -45.57
C ARG A 77 -14.49 -8.47 -45.14
N GLN A 78 -14.18 -8.20 -43.86
CA GLN A 78 -12.84 -8.44 -43.31
C GLN A 78 -12.56 -9.95 -43.15
N ARG A 79 -13.60 -10.75 -42.83
CA ARG A 79 -13.45 -12.22 -42.80
C ARG A 79 -13.15 -12.82 -44.18
N LYS A 80 -13.75 -12.29 -45.27
CA LYS A 80 -13.49 -12.72 -46.63
C LYS A 80 -12.09 -12.34 -47.10
N ALA A 81 -11.56 -11.16 -46.71
CA ALA A 81 -10.21 -10.75 -47.03
C ALA A 81 -9.15 -11.64 -46.35
N LEU A 82 -9.42 -12.07 -45.12
CA LEU A 82 -8.55 -12.97 -44.35
C LEU A 82 -8.51 -14.40 -44.93
N SER A 83 -9.63 -14.88 -45.49
CA SER A 83 -9.66 -16.22 -46.12
C SER A 83 -9.01 -16.29 -47.51
N GLN A 84 -8.83 -15.17 -48.18
CA GLN A 84 -8.19 -15.12 -49.50
C GLN A 84 -6.66 -14.98 -49.46
N ASN A 85 -6.08 -14.56 -48.31
CA ASN A 85 -4.64 -14.41 -48.11
C ASN A 85 -3.99 -15.58 -47.34
N ALA A 86 -4.70 -16.68 -47.11
CA ALA A 86 -4.20 -17.85 -46.39
C ALA A 86 -3.39 -18.79 -47.31
N HIS A 87 -2.36 -18.25 -47.95
CA HIS A 87 -1.48 -19.06 -48.80
C HIS A 87 -0.04 -19.19 -48.31
N GLU A 88 0.22 -19.07 -46.99
CA GLU A 88 1.52 -19.52 -46.46
C GLU A 88 1.46 -19.93 -44.97
N PRO A 89 1.05 -21.16 -44.65
CA PRO A 89 1.24 -21.74 -43.32
C PRO A 89 2.74 -21.86 -42.94
N ALA A 90 3.63 -21.93 -43.92
CA ALA A 90 5.07 -22.13 -43.75
C ALA A 90 5.82 -20.94 -43.13
N ILE A 91 5.28 -19.72 -43.21
CA ILE A 91 5.92 -18.53 -42.63
C ILE A 91 5.65 -18.47 -41.10
N ILE A 92 4.47 -18.86 -40.68
CA ILE A 92 4.08 -18.88 -39.27
C ILE A 92 4.87 -19.95 -38.51
N ASP A 93 5.00 -21.13 -39.08
CA ASP A 93 5.78 -22.22 -38.47
C ASP A 93 7.29 -21.91 -38.44
N ARG A 94 7.84 -21.22 -39.45
CA ARG A 94 9.24 -20.75 -39.43
C ARG A 94 9.48 -19.68 -38.35
N ALA A 95 8.57 -18.76 -38.17
CA ALA A 95 8.69 -17.74 -37.13
C ALA A 95 8.63 -18.34 -35.70
N ILE A 96 7.73 -19.32 -35.49
CA ILE A 96 7.63 -20.05 -34.22
C ILE A 96 8.87 -20.92 -33.98
N TYR A 97 9.41 -21.57 -35.04
CA TYR A 97 10.60 -22.42 -34.94
C TYR A 97 11.86 -21.61 -34.66
N SER A 98 12.06 -20.46 -35.32
CA SER A 98 13.20 -19.58 -35.09
C SER A 98 13.20 -18.95 -33.66
N GLN A 99 12.02 -18.66 -33.13
CA GLN A 99 11.90 -18.18 -31.72
C GLN A 99 12.20 -19.27 -30.69
N ARG A 100 11.82 -20.53 -30.92
CA ARG A 100 12.20 -21.65 -30.04
C ARG A 100 13.70 -21.83 -29.93
N HIS A 101 14.44 -21.69 -31.03
CA HIS A 101 15.89 -21.86 -31.04
C HIS A 101 16.68 -20.64 -30.54
N ALA A 102 16.11 -19.45 -30.58
CA ALA A 102 16.74 -18.24 -30.01
C ALA A 102 16.65 -18.18 -28.47
N LEU A 103 15.68 -18.85 -27.85
CA LEU A 103 15.47 -18.85 -26.40
C LEU A 103 16.18 -20.00 -25.66
N THR A 104 16.62 -21.05 -26.36
CA THR A 104 17.25 -22.24 -25.75
C THR A 104 18.67 -21.99 -25.18
N PRO A 105 19.52 -21.11 -25.73
CA PRO A 105 20.85 -20.83 -25.14
C PRO A 105 20.82 -19.99 -23.87
N ALA A 106 19.77 -19.21 -23.63
CA ALA A 106 19.68 -18.32 -22.46
C ALA A 106 19.27 -19.04 -21.16
N ILE A 107 18.81 -20.28 -21.24
CA ILE A 107 18.34 -21.06 -20.09
C ILE A 107 19.46 -21.95 -19.50
N ASN A 108 20.54 -22.22 -20.23
CA ASN A 108 21.58 -23.18 -19.83
C ASN A 108 22.92 -22.57 -19.39
N SER A 109 23.07 -21.25 -19.30
CA SER A 109 24.27 -20.62 -18.76
C SER A 109 23.89 -19.74 -17.57
N ASP A 110 23.90 -20.29 -16.37
CA ASP A 110 24.37 -19.66 -15.13
C ASP A 110 23.96 -20.49 -13.91
N HIS A 111 24.81 -21.45 -13.58
CA HIS A 111 24.91 -21.98 -12.23
C HIS A 111 26.09 -21.24 -11.56
N SER A 112 25.85 -20.11 -10.95
CA SER A 112 26.58 -19.54 -9.82
C SER A 112 26.34 -18.03 -9.73
N THR A 113 25.23 -17.61 -9.16
CA THR A 113 25.14 -16.36 -8.41
C THR A 113 23.85 -16.36 -7.57
N SER A 114 24.01 -15.95 -6.39
CA SER A 114 23.16 -15.64 -5.26
C SER A 114 21.63 -15.56 -5.48
N ARG A 115 20.94 -16.29 -4.60
CA ARG A 115 19.48 -16.56 -4.55
C ARG A 115 18.57 -15.38 -4.22
N LYS A 116 18.94 -14.12 -4.42
CA LYS A 116 18.15 -12.96 -3.95
C LYS A 116 17.60 -12.01 -5.04
N ASP A 117 18.05 -12.09 -6.28
CA ASP A 117 17.60 -11.17 -7.36
C ASP A 117 16.34 -11.61 -8.13
N THR A 118 15.57 -12.56 -7.60
CA THR A 118 14.76 -13.38 -8.51
C THR A 118 13.29 -13.02 -8.65
N HIS A 119 12.67 -12.26 -7.74
CA HIS A 119 11.22 -12.09 -7.83
C HIS A 119 10.75 -10.89 -8.69
N LYS A 120 11.30 -9.71 -8.50
CA LYS A 120 10.91 -8.53 -9.33
C LYS A 120 11.42 -8.66 -10.78
N SER A 121 12.64 -9.12 -10.97
CA SER A 121 13.23 -9.36 -12.30
C SER A 121 12.52 -10.49 -13.05
N LYS A 122 12.09 -11.56 -12.38
CA LYS A 122 11.34 -12.66 -13.01
C LYS A 122 9.91 -12.27 -13.37
N ASN A 123 9.24 -11.50 -12.54
CA ASN A 123 7.90 -11.02 -12.82
C ASN A 123 7.89 -9.93 -13.89
N ALA A 124 8.90 -9.04 -13.92
CA ALA A 124 9.08 -8.06 -14.99
C ALA A 124 9.41 -8.77 -16.32
N LYS A 125 10.32 -9.73 -16.32
CA LYS A 125 10.65 -10.52 -17.54
C LYS A 125 9.51 -11.41 -18.00
N ALA A 126 8.72 -11.97 -17.09
CA ALA A 126 7.52 -12.74 -17.46
C ALA A 126 6.41 -11.82 -18.00
N ALA A 127 6.22 -10.65 -17.41
CA ALA A 127 5.32 -9.63 -17.94
C ALA A 127 5.77 -9.12 -19.30
N GLU A 128 7.05 -8.90 -19.50
CA GLU A 128 7.67 -8.47 -20.77
C GLU A 128 7.55 -9.56 -21.86
N ALA A 129 7.71 -10.84 -21.53
CA ALA A 129 7.51 -11.94 -22.45
C ALA A 129 6.04 -12.14 -22.85
N VAL A 130 5.11 -11.99 -21.91
CA VAL A 130 3.66 -11.99 -22.21
C VAL A 130 3.29 -10.76 -23.04
N TYR A 131 3.89 -9.61 -22.75
CA TYR A 131 3.72 -8.36 -23.48
C TYR A 131 4.18 -8.48 -24.95
N LEU A 132 5.39 -9.02 -25.17
CA LEU A 132 5.94 -9.26 -26.50
C LEU A 132 5.09 -10.26 -27.31
N ASN A 133 4.61 -11.34 -26.71
CA ASN A 133 3.76 -12.32 -27.40
C ASN A 133 2.38 -11.77 -27.77
N ILE A 134 1.78 -10.94 -26.94
CA ILE A 134 0.52 -10.23 -27.25
C ILE A 134 0.79 -9.17 -28.34
N PHE A 135 1.89 -8.43 -28.23
CA PHE A 135 2.28 -7.40 -29.20
C PHE A 135 2.46 -7.97 -30.60
N PHE A 136 3.22 -9.05 -30.75
CA PHE A 136 3.47 -9.67 -32.08
C PHE A 136 2.21 -10.34 -32.64
N GLY A 137 1.37 -10.93 -31.81
CA GLY A 137 0.10 -11.54 -32.26
C GLY A 137 -0.93 -10.50 -32.72
N VAL A 138 -0.94 -9.32 -32.11
CA VAL A 138 -1.91 -8.25 -32.41
C VAL A 138 -1.40 -7.33 -33.53
N SER A 139 -0.08 -7.10 -33.65
CA SER A 139 0.51 -6.25 -34.71
C SER A 139 0.21 -6.73 -36.13
N PHE A 140 0.01 -8.04 -36.32
CA PHE A 140 -0.27 -8.59 -37.62
C PHE A 140 -1.73 -8.41 -38.09
N ILE A 141 -2.65 -8.08 -37.19
CA ILE A 141 -4.10 -8.09 -37.49
C ILE A 141 -4.71 -6.68 -37.44
N ILE A 142 -4.07 -5.71 -36.80
CA ILE A 142 -4.72 -4.43 -36.47
C ILE A 142 -3.71 -3.27 -36.63
N GLY A 143 -4.04 -2.28 -37.45
CA GLY A 143 -3.14 -1.18 -37.84
C GLY A 143 -2.52 -0.38 -36.66
N ASP A 144 -1.37 0.24 -36.90
CA ASP A 144 -0.48 0.89 -35.90
C ASP A 144 -1.15 1.81 -34.88
N LYS A 145 -2.18 2.54 -35.28
CA LYS A 145 -2.88 3.46 -34.38
C LYS A 145 -3.70 2.77 -33.28
N PHE A 146 -4.25 1.60 -33.59
CA PHE A 146 -4.97 0.79 -32.60
C PHE A 146 -3.98 0.13 -31.64
N ILE A 147 -2.85 -0.30 -32.14
CA ILE A 147 -1.77 -0.89 -31.34
C ILE A 147 -1.26 0.13 -30.34
N GLN A 148 -1.03 1.38 -30.77
CA GLN A 148 -0.55 2.42 -29.86
C GLN A 148 -1.58 2.75 -28.77
N ASN A 149 -2.86 2.83 -29.11
CA ASN A 149 -3.92 3.04 -28.14
C ASN A 149 -4.09 1.85 -27.18
N PHE A 150 -3.96 0.62 -27.69
CA PHE A 150 -3.98 -0.58 -26.88
C PHE A 150 -2.77 -0.66 -25.94
N LEU A 151 -1.57 -0.32 -26.42
CA LEU A 151 -0.36 -0.24 -25.60
C LEU A 151 -0.46 0.82 -24.51
N ASN A 152 -1.00 1.97 -24.83
CA ASN A 152 -1.25 3.02 -23.85
C ASN A 152 -2.29 2.58 -22.80
N PHE A 153 -3.36 1.89 -23.23
CA PHE A 153 -4.35 1.32 -22.33
C PHE A 153 -3.76 0.20 -21.46
N VAL A 154 -2.98 -0.73 -22.05
CA VAL A 154 -2.32 -1.80 -21.29
C VAL A 154 -1.28 -1.22 -20.34
N ASN A 155 -0.46 -0.27 -20.77
CA ASN A 155 0.51 0.41 -19.91
C ASN A 155 -0.17 1.15 -18.76
N SER A 156 -1.25 1.88 -19.03
CA SER A 156 -2.03 2.55 -17.97
C SER A 156 -2.69 1.55 -17.04
N THR A 157 -3.17 0.42 -17.58
CA THR A 157 -3.85 -0.63 -16.81
C THR A 157 -2.85 -1.47 -16.01
N VAL A 158 -1.71 -1.84 -16.59
CA VAL A 158 -0.61 -2.56 -15.90
C VAL A 158 0.01 -1.67 -14.82
N LYS A 159 0.22 -0.38 -15.10
CA LYS A 159 0.69 0.58 -14.11
C LYS A 159 -0.31 0.77 -12.94
N ARG A 160 -1.63 0.58 -13.20
CA ARG A 160 -2.69 0.53 -12.16
C ARG A 160 -2.76 -0.80 -11.41
N ILE A 161 -2.27 -1.90 -12.02
CA ILE A 161 -2.31 -3.26 -11.42
C ILE A 161 -1.10 -3.52 -10.53
N ILE A 162 0.03 -2.88 -10.80
CA ILE A 162 1.19 -2.89 -9.91
C ILE A 162 0.91 -1.83 -8.85
N MET A 163 0.31 -2.25 -7.74
CA MET A 163 0.14 -1.38 -6.58
C MET A 163 1.51 -0.82 -6.19
N ALA A 164 1.58 0.49 -6.02
CA ALA A 164 2.81 1.13 -5.56
C ALA A 164 3.24 0.56 -4.21
N SER A 165 4.54 0.61 -3.97
CA SER A 165 5.16 0.09 -2.75
C SER A 165 5.60 1.24 -1.84
N ILE A 166 5.48 1.02 -0.52
CA ILE A 166 5.83 2.02 0.49
C ILE A 166 6.68 1.41 1.60
N LEU A 167 7.75 2.11 1.96
CA LEU A 167 8.59 1.83 3.12
C LEU A 167 8.36 2.92 4.17
N GLY A 168 8.08 2.54 5.41
CA GLY A 168 8.04 3.46 6.54
C GLY A 168 9.24 3.28 7.45
N ILE A 169 9.64 4.36 8.13
CA ILE A 169 10.59 4.32 9.23
C ILE A 169 10.01 5.03 10.45
N GLY A 170 10.05 4.39 11.61
CA GLY A 170 9.44 4.94 12.81
C GLY A 170 9.84 4.22 14.09
N ASN A 171 9.38 4.77 15.21
CA ASN A 171 9.48 4.11 16.51
C ASN A 171 8.56 2.89 16.54
N ALA A 172 9.15 1.70 16.69
CA ALA A 172 8.39 0.47 16.85
C ALA A 172 7.88 0.38 18.30
N LEU A 173 6.67 0.90 18.53
CA LEU A 173 6.05 0.93 19.84
C LEU A 173 4.89 -0.06 19.95
N THR A 174 4.70 -0.62 21.12
CA THR A 174 3.44 -1.32 21.46
C THR A 174 2.57 -0.40 22.30
N ASP A 175 1.38 -0.08 21.80
CA ASP A 175 0.37 0.67 22.54
C ASP A 175 -0.29 -0.26 23.56
N ILE A 176 -0.31 0.18 24.82
CA ILE A 176 -0.91 -0.53 25.95
C ILE A 176 -2.08 0.30 26.47
N LEU A 177 -3.30 -0.07 26.12
CA LEU A 177 -4.49 0.68 26.49
C LEU A 177 -5.06 0.15 27.79
N ALA A 178 -5.14 1.03 28.80
CA ALA A 178 -5.69 0.74 30.12
C ALA A 178 -6.86 1.68 30.44
N ILE A 179 -8.03 1.12 30.73
CA ILE A 179 -9.18 1.87 31.23
C ILE A 179 -9.08 1.87 32.75
N LEU A 180 -8.92 3.06 33.32
CA LEU A 180 -8.79 3.25 34.77
C LEU A 180 -10.11 3.77 35.37
N PRO A 181 -10.54 3.21 36.52
CA PRO A 181 -11.76 3.63 37.18
C PRO A 181 -11.66 5.03 37.79
N ASP A 182 -10.45 5.44 38.16
CA ASP A 182 -10.15 6.77 38.78
C ASP A 182 -8.69 7.19 38.48
N ASP A 183 -8.31 8.37 39.03
CA ASP A 183 -6.99 8.97 38.80
C ASP A 183 -5.91 8.48 39.80
N LYS A 184 -6.18 7.49 40.67
CA LYS A 184 -5.21 7.04 41.68
C LYS A 184 -3.91 6.51 41.03
N PHE A 185 -4.06 5.73 39.98
CA PHE A 185 -2.92 5.20 39.20
C PHE A 185 -2.03 6.33 38.65
N LEU A 186 -2.65 7.36 38.04
CA LEU A 186 -1.91 8.49 37.51
C LEU A 186 -1.15 9.25 38.61
N LYS A 187 -1.76 9.41 39.77
CA LYS A 187 -1.14 10.08 40.97
C LYS A 187 0.04 9.23 41.49
N GLU A 188 -0.11 7.92 41.56
CA GLU A 188 0.94 7.00 42.01
C GLU A 188 2.21 7.10 41.16
N PHE A 189 2.03 7.25 39.85
CA PHE A 189 3.13 7.35 38.90
C PHE A 189 3.50 8.78 38.50
N HIS A 190 2.95 9.78 39.20
CA HIS A 190 3.18 11.21 38.96
C HIS A 190 2.94 11.64 37.51
N LEU A 191 1.93 11.04 36.85
CA LEU A 191 1.53 11.36 35.50
C LEU A 191 0.45 12.45 35.51
N PRO A 192 0.73 13.68 35.03
CA PRO A 192 -0.29 14.72 34.94
C PRO A 192 -1.40 14.28 33.98
N LYS A 193 -2.63 14.33 34.46
CA LYS A 193 -3.79 13.95 33.68
C LYS A 193 -3.88 14.76 32.38
N GLY A 194 -4.17 14.11 31.26
CA GLY A 194 -4.26 14.75 29.96
C GLY A 194 -2.89 15.01 29.27
N SER A 195 -1.77 14.60 29.89
CA SER A 195 -0.43 14.84 29.35
C SER A 195 0.17 13.62 28.68
N MET A 196 1.21 13.85 27.87
CA MET A 196 2.12 12.81 27.40
C MET A 196 3.49 13.05 28.06
N GLN A 197 3.98 12.04 28.77
CA GLN A 197 5.25 12.06 29.47
C GLN A 197 6.18 10.96 28.94
N HIS A 198 7.42 11.31 28.61
CA HIS A 198 8.46 10.31 28.43
C HIS A 198 8.90 9.80 29.81
N VAL A 199 8.99 8.49 29.94
CA VAL A 199 9.44 7.82 31.16
C VAL A 199 10.70 7.02 30.90
N ASP A 200 11.53 6.87 31.93
CA ASP A 200 12.69 6.00 31.87
C ASP A 200 12.34 4.52 31.94
N MET A 201 13.32 3.66 31.82
CA MET A 201 13.15 2.21 31.82
C MET A 201 12.53 1.70 33.14
N GLU A 202 13.03 2.21 34.29
CA GLU A 202 12.57 1.76 35.60
C GLU A 202 11.09 2.09 35.81
N THR A 203 10.71 3.32 35.54
CA THR A 203 9.32 3.80 35.60
C THR A 203 8.42 3.06 34.61
N GLY A 204 8.85 2.94 33.36
CA GLY A 204 8.12 2.22 32.31
C GLY A 204 7.92 0.74 32.66
N ASP A 205 8.90 0.06 33.22
CA ASP A 205 8.81 -1.31 33.67
C ASP A 205 7.89 -1.47 34.89
N LYS A 206 7.96 -0.53 35.82
CA LYS A 206 7.07 -0.55 37.00
C LYS A 206 5.62 -0.37 36.57
N ILE A 207 5.34 0.58 35.70
CA ILE A 207 4.00 0.79 35.14
C ILE A 207 3.53 -0.47 34.41
N TRP A 208 4.36 -1.03 33.51
CA TRP A 208 4.01 -2.22 32.74
C TRP A 208 3.69 -3.42 33.63
N ARG A 209 4.51 -3.70 34.65
CA ARG A 209 4.25 -4.79 35.60
C ARG A 209 2.93 -4.63 36.33
N THR A 210 2.56 -3.38 36.67
CA THR A 210 1.29 -3.07 37.34
C THR A 210 0.10 -3.22 36.39
N LEU A 211 0.26 -2.88 35.09
CA LEU A 211 -0.81 -2.98 34.10
C LEU A 211 -1.04 -4.41 33.58
N LYS A 212 0.03 -5.20 33.44
CA LYS A 212 -0.02 -6.53 32.80
C LYS A 212 -1.12 -7.44 33.37
N PRO A 213 -1.37 -7.52 34.71
CA PRO A 213 -2.45 -8.32 35.27
C PRO A 213 -3.85 -7.74 35.12
N MET A 214 -3.99 -6.47 34.68
CA MET A 214 -5.28 -5.77 34.58
C MET A 214 -6.08 -6.08 33.30
N GLY A 215 -5.56 -6.95 32.42
CA GLY A 215 -6.25 -7.32 31.19
C GLY A 215 -6.28 -6.19 30.15
N VAL A 216 -5.18 -5.47 30.00
CA VAL A 216 -5.02 -4.35 29.06
C VAL A 216 -5.02 -4.83 27.61
N GLN A 217 -5.44 -3.95 26.69
CA GLN A 217 -5.34 -4.20 25.26
C GLN A 217 -3.94 -3.85 24.77
N LEU A 218 -3.34 -4.73 23.97
CA LEU A 218 -2.03 -4.55 23.35
C LEU A 218 -2.16 -4.47 21.83
N VAL A 219 -1.56 -3.47 21.21
CA VAL A 219 -1.57 -3.29 19.75
C VAL A 219 -0.22 -2.75 19.28
N ALA A 220 0.23 -3.16 18.09
CA ALA A 220 1.33 -2.48 17.46
C ALA A 220 0.92 -1.03 17.14
N GLY A 221 1.74 -0.07 17.57
CA GLY A 221 1.53 1.35 17.45
C GLY A 221 2.77 2.06 16.88
N GLY A 222 2.83 3.37 17.07
CA GLY A 222 3.81 4.24 16.43
C GLY A 222 3.24 4.89 15.16
N SER A 223 3.51 6.18 14.97
CA SER A 223 2.89 6.99 13.91
C SER A 223 3.12 6.40 12.52
N ALA A 224 4.38 6.17 12.12
CA ALA A 224 4.66 5.57 10.82
C ALA A 224 4.10 4.14 10.71
N ALA A 225 4.12 3.34 11.78
CA ALA A 225 3.56 1.99 11.75
C ALA A 225 2.04 2.00 11.50
N ASN A 226 1.32 2.97 12.05
CA ASN A 226 -0.10 3.19 11.79
C ASN A 226 -0.35 3.58 10.33
N THR A 227 0.44 4.52 9.79
CA THR A 227 0.38 4.93 8.38
C THR A 227 0.63 3.74 7.45
N ILE A 228 1.68 2.96 7.70
CA ILE A 228 2.04 1.78 6.89
C ILE A 228 0.98 0.68 7.01
N THR A 229 0.38 0.49 8.19
CA THR A 229 -0.76 -0.43 8.36
C THR A 229 -1.96 0.00 7.51
N GLY A 230 -2.28 1.29 7.50
CA GLY A 230 -3.34 1.84 6.65
C GLY A 230 -3.08 1.58 5.16
N THR A 231 -1.88 1.86 4.67
CA THR A 231 -1.51 1.62 3.25
C THR A 231 -1.55 0.14 2.87
N ALA A 232 -1.11 -0.76 3.77
CA ALA A 232 -1.18 -2.21 3.59
C ALA A 232 -2.63 -2.71 3.48
N ILE A 233 -3.54 -2.20 4.31
CA ILE A 233 -4.96 -2.54 4.27
C ILE A 233 -5.60 -2.18 2.92
N PHE A 234 -5.11 -1.11 2.25
CA PHE A 234 -5.55 -0.75 0.90
C PHE A 234 -4.82 -1.51 -0.20
N GLY A 235 -3.85 -2.35 0.14
CA GLY A 235 -3.18 -3.26 -0.79
C GLY A 235 -1.87 -2.72 -1.38
N MET A 236 -1.32 -1.61 -0.87
CA MET A 236 0.06 -1.22 -1.20
C MET A 236 1.04 -2.27 -0.67
N GLU A 237 2.10 -2.58 -1.43
CA GLU A 237 3.21 -3.39 -0.92
C GLU A 237 3.94 -2.58 0.15
N SER A 238 3.71 -2.91 1.41
CA SER A 238 4.12 -2.10 2.55
C SER A 238 5.24 -2.75 3.34
N ALA A 239 6.22 -1.94 3.77
CA ALA A 239 7.31 -2.36 4.63
C ALA A 239 7.59 -1.32 5.73
N PHE A 240 8.23 -1.76 6.81
CA PHE A 240 8.52 -0.92 7.96
C PHE A 240 9.92 -1.20 8.51
N ILE A 241 10.69 -0.14 8.75
CA ILE A 241 11.98 -0.18 9.46
C ILE A 241 11.78 0.33 10.88
N GLY A 242 12.24 -0.42 11.87
CA GLY A 242 12.25 -0.02 13.27
C GLY A 242 13.15 -0.91 14.11
N LYS A 243 13.24 -0.63 15.40
CA LYS A 243 14.04 -1.41 16.34
C LYS A 243 13.24 -1.78 17.56
N VAL A 244 13.29 -3.07 17.95
CA VAL A 244 12.54 -3.66 19.06
C VAL A 244 13.47 -4.46 19.96
N GLY A 245 13.10 -4.63 21.22
CA GLY A 245 13.77 -5.57 22.12
C GLY A 245 13.48 -7.03 21.74
N ASP A 246 14.21 -7.95 22.37
CA ASP A 246 13.93 -9.38 22.24
C ASP A 246 12.99 -9.82 23.38
N ASP A 247 11.74 -9.36 23.30
CA ASP A 247 10.74 -9.55 24.32
C ASP A 247 9.33 -9.77 23.73
N ASP A 248 8.35 -10.06 24.61
CA ASP A 248 6.95 -10.32 24.21
C ASP A 248 6.34 -9.18 23.40
N LEU A 249 6.67 -7.91 23.71
CA LEU A 249 6.12 -6.74 23.03
C LEU A 249 6.73 -6.58 21.63
N GLY A 250 8.02 -6.86 21.47
CA GLY A 250 8.67 -6.88 20.17
C GLY A 250 8.15 -7.99 19.26
N HIS A 251 7.90 -9.19 19.81
CA HIS A 251 7.29 -10.29 19.08
C HIS A 251 5.84 -9.98 18.69
N LEU A 252 5.08 -9.32 19.59
CA LEU A 252 3.72 -8.87 19.31
C LEU A 252 3.72 -7.84 18.16
N PHE A 253 4.60 -6.84 18.22
CA PHE A 253 4.72 -5.84 17.15
C PHE A 253 4.99 -6.53 15.79
N GLN A 254 5.95 -7.45 15.75
CA GLN A 254 6.28 -8.19 14.53
C GLN A 254 5.10 -8.99 14.00
N SER A 255 4.40 -9.72 14.88
CA SER A 255 3.26 -10.56 14.49
C SER A 255 2.07 -9.72 14.01
N ASP A 256 1.81 -8.57 14.63
CA ASP A 256 0.74 -7.66 14.23
C ASP A 256 1.01 -7.07 12.83
N GLN A 257 2.24 -6.63 12.57
CA GLN A 257 2.65 -6.17 11.24
C GLN A 257 2.48 -7.29 10.17
N ALA A 258 2.86 -8.51 10.51
CA ALA A 258 2.77 -9.66 9.60
C ALA A 258 1.31 -10.01 9.23
N GLN A 259 0.32 -9.78 10.12
CA GLN A 259 -1.11 -10.00 9.83
C GLN A 259 -1.61 -9.14 8.66
N TYR A 260 -1.02 -7.96 8.46
CA TYR A 260 -1.34 -7.07 7.34
C TYR A 260 -0.44 -7.27 6.12
N GLY A 261 0.45 -8.28 6.16
CA GLY A 261 1.40 -8.56 5.07
C GLY A 261 2.54 -7.54 4.97
N ILE A 262 2.79 -6.77 6.03
CA ILE A 262 3.85 -5.77 6.06
C ILE A 262 5.20 -6.47 6.20
N LYS A 263 6.15 -6.13 5.35
CA LYS A 263 7.54 -6.62 5.41
C LYS A 263 8.31 -5.81 6.45
N SER A 264 8.40 -6.33 7.66
CA SER A 264 9.10 -5.63 8.74
C SER A 264 10.59 -5.89 8.71
N VAL A 265 11.40 -4.83 8.62
CA VAL A 265 12.84 -4.83 8.88
C VAL A 265 13.03 -4.41 10.34
N LEU A 266 12.74 -5.34 11.25
CA LEU A 266 12.88 -5.10 12.68
C LEU A 266 14.26 -5.53 13.17
N LEU A 267 15.03 -4.53 13.58
CA LEU A 267 16.33 -4.71 14.19
C LEU A 267 16.17 -5.02 15.68
N LYS A 268 17.13 -5.70 16.27
CA LYS A 268 17.12 -6.03 17.70
C LYS A 268 17.96 -5.03 18.48
N GLY A 269 17.35 -4.40 19.47
CA GLY A 269 17.99 -3.54 20.44
C GLY A 269 18.43 -4.31 21.69
N VAL A 270 19.20 -3.63 22.55
CA VAL A 270 19.65 -4.15 23.84
C VAL A 270 18.58 -3.95 24.92
N ASN A 271 17.88 -2.81 24.86
CA ASN A 271 16.79 -2.49 25.79
C ASN A 271 15.50 -3.23 25.41
N SER A 272 14.55 -3.27 26.35
CA SER A 272 13.20 -3.76 26.09
C SER A 272 12.50 -2.92 25.03
N SER A 273 11.53 -3.53 24.35
CA SER A 273 10.73 -2.87 23.31
C SER A 273 10.05 -1.60 23.82
N GLY A 274 9.96 -0.62 22.94
CA GLY A 274 9.25 0.61 23.18
C GLY A 274 7.76 0.39 23.40
N ARG A 275 7.15 1.17 24.27
CA ARG A 275 5.73 1.08 24.61
C ARG A 275 5.12 2.44 24.92
N ALA A 276 3.92 2.68 24.41
CA ALA A 276 3.10 3.81 24.77
C ALA A 276 1.95 3.33 25.66
N MET A 277 2.01 3.63 26.94
CA MET A 277 0.99 3.26 27.90
C MET A 277 -0.06 4.36 27.93
N VAL A 278 -1.26 4.04 27.47
CA VAL A 278 -2.38 4.96 27.29
C VAL A 278 -3.41 4.70 28.38
N PHE A 279 -3.61 5.67 29.24
CA PHE A 279 -4.56 5.62 30.35
C PHE A 279 -5.81 6.41 29.97
N ILE A 280 -6.94 5.75 30.02
CA ILE A 280 -8.25 6.35 29.77
C ILE A 280 -8.97 6.41 31.11
N THR A 281 -9.22 7.61 31.62
CA THR A 281 -9.84 7.82 32.96
C THR A 281 -11.27 8.33 32.86
N ALA A 282 -12.13 7.76 33.70
CA ALA A 282 -13.50 8.23 33.88
C ALA A 282 -13.52 9.61 34.57
N PRO A 283 -14.61 10.43 34.42
CA PRO A 283 -15.79 10.17 33.58
C PRO A 283 -15.65 10.63 32.12
N ASN A 284 -14.62 11.46 31.80
CA ASN A 284 -14.53 12.18 30.53
C ASN A 284 -13.73 11.45 29.46
N ALA A 285 -13.33 10.19 29.72
CA ALA A 285 -12.45 9.43 28.83
C ALA A 285 -11.15 10.17 28.46
N GLU A 286 -10.66 11.01 29.39
CA GLU A 286 -9.45 11.79 29.19
C GLU A 286 -8.23 10.87 29.15
N ARG A 287 -7.29 11.18 28.25
CA ARG A 287 -6.14 10.35 27.99
C ARG A 287 -4.87 10.93 28.57
N THR A 288 -4.12 10.05 29.20
CA THR A 288 -2.78 10.34 29.70
C THR A 288 -1.83 9.30 29.12
N PHE A 289 -0.65 9.72 28.71
CA PHE A 289 0.33 8.83 28.10
C PHE A 289 1.61 8.80 28.92
N ALA A 290 2.13 7.59 29.14
CA ALA A 290 3.49 7.38 29.57
C ALA A 290 4.22 6.60 28.47
N VAL A 291 5.25 7.20 27.86
CA VAL A 291 5.94 6.65 26.70
C VAL A 291 7.36 6.28 27.09
N TYR A 292 7.68 4.99 27.01
CA TYR A 292 9.04 4.47 27.11
C TYR A 292 9.47 4.05 25.69
N LEU A 293 10.49 4.71 25.16
CA LEU A 293 10.94 4.46 23.79
C LEU A 293 11.82 3.22 23.67
N GLY A 294 12.57 2.87 24.72
CA GLY A 294 13.35 1.63 24.80
C GLY A 294 14.24 1.38 23.59
N ALA A 295 14.18 0.18 23.06
CA ALA A 295 14.94 -0.23 21.88
C ALA A 295 14.72 0.65 20.65
N ALA A 296 13.57 1.34 20.53
CA ALA A 296 13.32 2.20 19.39
C ALA A 296 14.29 3.39 19.30
N LEU A 297 14.81 3.89 20.45
CA LEU A 297 15.85 4.92 20.47
C LEU A 297 17.24 4.44 20.03
N GLU A 298 17.43 3.13 19.97
CA GLU A 298 18.73 2.55 19.59
C GLU A 298 18.92 2.43 18.08
N LEU A 299 17.94 2.90 17.27
CA LEU A 299 18.09 2.91 15.82
C LEU A 299 19.14 3.96 15.43
N VAL A 300 20.24 3.51 14.82
CA VAL A 300 21.40 4.33 14.46
C VAL A 300 21.67 4.28 12.95
N PRO A 301 22.46 5.23 12.38
CA PRO A 301 22.75 5.25 10.95
C PRO A 301 23.38 3.95 10.42
N GLU A 302 24.17 3.27 11.23
CA GLU A 302 24.87 2.01 10.89
C GLU A 302 23.90 0.83 10.73
N ASP A 303 22.72 0.91 11.31
CA ASP A 303 21.66 -0.08 11.15
C ASP A 303 21.03 -0.03 9.75
N LEU A 304 21.11 1.10 9.06
CA LEU A 304 20.47 1.32 7.76
C LEU A 304 21.36 0.84 6.61
N LYS A 305 20.74 0.08 5.71
CA LYS A 305 21.40 -0.48 4.54
C LYS A 305 20.69 -0.06 3.26
N PRO A 306 21.40 0.25 2.17
CA PRO A 306 20.79 0.64 0.90
C PRO A 306 19.73 -0.34 0.41
N GLU A 307 19.96 -1.65 0.57
CA GLU A 307 19.06 -2.70 0.15
C GLU A 307 17.67 -2.66 0.84
N TYR A 308 17.53 -1.97 1.96
CA TYR A 308 16.23 -1.80 2.63
C TYR A 308 15.31 -0.85 1.89
N PHE A 309 15.89 0.08 1.11
CA PHE A 309 15.18 1.13 0.38
C PHE A 309 14.90 0.76 -1.09
N GLU A 310 15.63 -0.22 -1.62
CA GLU A 310 15.53 -0.61 -3.01
C GLU A 310 14.15 -1.16 -3.38
N GLY A 311 13.60 -0.63 -4.47
CA GLY A 311 12.36 -1.11 -5.07
C GLY A 311 11.09 -0.62 -4.39
N TYR A 312 11.17 0.36 -3.50
CA TYR A 312 10.00 1.09 -2.99
C TYR A 312 9.78 2.38 -3.78
N ASP A 313 8.50 2.69 -4.03
CA ASP A 313 8.09 3.92 -4.73
C ASP A 313 7.97 5.10 -3.75
N TYR A 314 7.63 4.80 -2.48
CA TYR A 314 7.46 5.79 -1.42
C TYR A 314 8.32 5.46 -0.21
N PHE A 315 8.79 6.50 0.47
CA PHE A 315 9.41 6.41 1.79
C PHE A 315 8.73 7.38 2.74
N HIS A 316 8.15 6.87 3.84
CA HIS A 316 7.43 7.67 4.84
C HIS A 316 8.17 7.72 6.16
N ILE A 317 8.36 8.94 6.69
CA ILE A 317 9.15 9.21 7.88
C ILE A 317 8.21 9.65 9.01
N GLU A 318 8.39 9.03 10.18
CA GLU A 318 7.84 9.49 11.44
C GLU A 318 8.64 10.69 11.97
N GLY A 319 8.00 11.84 12.12
CA GLY A 319 8.67 13.05 12.59
C GLY A 319 9.29 12.92 13.99
N TYR A 320 8.79 12.05 14.85
CA TYR A 320 9.42 11.80 16.16
C TYR A 320 10.86 11.30 16.07
N LEU A 321 11.25 10.65 14.95
CA LEU A 321 12.62 10.18 14.73
C LEU A 321 13.62 11.30 14.39
N VAL A 322 13.17 12.52 14.05
CA VAL A 322 14.08 13.63 13.74
C VAL A 322 14.95 14.06 14.93
N GLN A 323 14.62 13.61 16.12
CA GLN A 323 15.50 13.74 17.30
C GLN A 323 16.83 13.00 17.09
N ASN A 324 16.85 11.91 16.28
CA ASN A 324 18.07 11.26 15.81
C ASN A 324 18.40 11.75 14.39
N GLN A 325 18.89 12.97 14.29
CA GLN A 325 19.16 13.66 13.03
C GLN A 325 20.08 12.87 12.09
N ALA A 326 21.10 12.21 12.64
CA ALA A 326 22.06 11.43 11.85
C ALA A 326 21.36 10.24 11.16
N THR A 327 20.49 9.52 11.87
CA THR A 327 19.74 8.39 11.33
C THR A 327 18.76 8.83 10.24
N ILE A 328 18.03 9.92 10.47
CA ILE A 328 17.10 10.43 9.47
C ILE A 328 17.82 10.98 8.24
N ARG A 329 18.94 11.69 8.41
CA ARG A 329 19.76 12.12 7.27
C ARG A 329 20.19 10.94 6.41
N ARG A 330 20.73 9.90 7.03
CA ARG A 330 21.13 8.68 6.34
C ARG A 330 19.96 8.02 5.61
N ALA A 331 18.80 7.97 6.26
CA ALA A 331 17.58 7.38 5.67
C ALA A 331 17.09 8.14 4.44
N VAL A 332 17.02 9.49 4.49
CA VAL A 332 16.55 10.30 3.35
C VAL A 332 17.53 10.25 2.18
N GLU A 333 18.86 10.23 2.45
CA GLU A 333 19.89 10.05 1.43
C GLU A 333 19.73 8.72 0.68
N MET A 334 19.55 7.62 1.43
CA MET A 334 19.33 6.29 0.85
C MET A 334 18.01 6.20 0.06
N ALA A 335 16.93 6.74 0.62
CA ALA A 335 15.63 6.77 -0.05
C ALA A 335 15.67 7.61 -1.35
N LYS A 336 16.35 8.78 -1.32
CA LYS A 336 16.57 9.62 -2.50
C LYS A 336 17.38 8.88 -3.57
N ALA A 337 18.46 8.22 -3.16
CA ALA A 337 19.30 7.41 -4.06
C ALA A 337 18.53 6.22 -4.67
N ALA A 338 17.59 5.64 -3.94
CA ALA A 338 16.69 4.59 -4.42
C ALA A 338 15.56 5.12 -5.33
N GLY A 339 15.38 6.46 -5.44
CA GLY A 339 14.36 7.09 -6.27
C GLY A 339 12.97 7.13 -5.62
N CYS A 340 12.86 7.00 -4.31
CA CYS A 340 11.60 7.08 -3.58
C CYS A 340 11.02 8.51 -3.60
N ILE A 341 9.70 8.62 -3.62
CA ILE A 341 8.97 9.82 -3.21
C ILE A 341 9.00 9.84 -1.68
N ILE A 342 9.57 10.89 -1.09
CA ILE A 342 9.79 10.97 0.35
C ILE A 342 8.69 11.81 1.00
N SER A 343 8.04 11.26 2.03
CA SER A 343 7.04 11.96 2.83
C SER A 343 7.40 11.97 4.31
N ILE A 344 7.03 13.04 5.01
CA ILE A 344 7.20 13.17 6.46
C ILE A 344 5.90 13.63 7.11
N ASP A 345 5.54 13.06 8.27
CA ASP A 345 4.60 13.67 9.20
C ASP A 345 5.39 14.39 10.31
N MET A 346 5.04 15.64 10.60
CA MET A 346 5.79 16.51 11.53
C MET A 346 5.66 16.09 13.00
N ALA A 347 4.77 15.15 13.30
CA ALA A 347 4.57 14.48 14.59
C ALA A 347 4.06 15.36 15.73
N SER A 348 4.79 16.39 16.16
CA SER A 348 4.35 17.33 17.20
C SER A 348 5.11 18.66 17.14
N TYR A 349 4.46 19.74 17.59
CA TYR A 349 5.05 21.07 17.60
C TYR A 349 6.35 21.14 18.40
N ASN A 350 6.44 20.44 19.55
CA ASN A 350 7.66 20.40 20.36
C ASN A 350 8.85 19.80 19.61
N VAL A 351 8.60 18.72 18.84
CA VAL A 351 9.63 18.08 18.00
C VAL A 351 10.07 19.03 16.91
N VAL A 352 9.14 19.73 16.28
CA VAL A 352 9.43 20.72 15.24
C VAL A 352 10.29 21.85 15.79
N GLU A 353 9.90 22.45 16.92
CA GLU A 353 10.66 23.55 17.55
C GLU A 353 12.07 23.13 17.97
N SER A 354 12.20 21.92 18.52
CA SER A 354 13.49 21.42 18.99
C SER A 354 14.45 21.02 17.83
N ASN A 355 13.94 20.83 16.62
CA ASN A 355 14.69 20.37 15.46
C ASN A 355 14.54 21.30 14.24
N ASP A 356 14.18 22.55 14.46
CA ASP A 356 13.78 23.54 13.44
C ASP A 356 14.77 23.57 12.24
N ALA A 357 16.03 23.86 12.48
CA ALA A 357 17.03 23.97 11.41
C ALA A 357 17.24 22.65 10.63
N PHE A 358 17.17 21.50 11.31
CA PHE A 358 17.31 20.21 10.67
C PHE A 358 16.09 19.86 9.81
N LEU A 359 14.88 20.14 10.31
CA LEU A 359 13.64 19.92 9.57
C LEU A 359 13.58 20.79 8.30
N HIS A 360 13.97 22.07 8.39
CA HIS A 360 14.06 22.93 7.21
C HIS A 360 15.02 22.35 6.17
N ASP A 361 16.21 21.91 6.60
CA ASP A 361 17.21 21.33 5.69
C ASP A 361 16.70 20.03 5.01
N ILE A 362 16.07 19.09 5.75
CA ILE A 362 15.60 17.86 5.12
C ILE A 362 14.36 18.06 4.24
N VAL A 363 13.47 19.00 4.63
CA VAL A 363 12.29 19.32 3.81
C VAL A 363 12.71 19.94 2.49
N GLU A 364 13.61 20.90 2.49
CA GLU A 364 14.06 21.57 1.27
C GLU A 364 14.85 20.65 0.34
N ASN A 365 15.69 19.77 0.88
CA ASN A 365 16.63 18.99 0.06
C ASN A 365 16.13 17.58 -0.31
N TYR A 366 15.20 17.00 0.46
CA TYR A 366 14.86 15.57 0.31
C TYR A 366 13.37 15.29 0.25
N VAL A 367 12.53 16.01 1.01
CA VAL A 367 11.13 15.64 1.20
C VAL A 367 10.26 16.17 0.06
N ASP A 368 9.41 15.30 -0.48
CA ASP A 368 8.46 15.62 -1.54
C ASP A 368 7.07 15.99 -0.96
N ILE A 369 6.65 15.35 0.14
CA ILE A 369 5.31 15.52 0.73
C ILE A 369 5.44 15.78 2.23
N VAL A 370 4.89 16.90 2.71
CA VAL A 370 4.87 17.25 4.13
C VAL A 370 3.45 17.16 4.65
N PHE A 371 3.26 16.43 5.77
CA PHE A 371 2.04 16.42 6.56
C PHE A 371 2.28 17.15 7.88
N ALA A 372 1.45 18.12 8.21
CA ALA A 372 1.48 18.84 9.48
C ALA A 372 0.05 19.09 9.99
N ASN A 373 -0.14 19.23 11.28
CA ASN A 373 -1.33 19.87 11.85
C ASN A 373 -1.09 21.37 12.03
N GLU A 374 -2.11 22.10 12.54
CA GLU A 374 -2.05 23.55 12.74
C GLU A 374 -0.87 23.96 13.62
N SER A 375 -0.66 23.25 14.74
CA SER A 375 0.39 23.57 15.71
C SER A 375 1.78 23.26 15.17
N GLU A 376 1.94 22.17 14.43
CA GLU A 376 3.17 21.75 13.75
C GLU A 376 3.53 22.72 12.62
N ALA A 377 2.56 23.08 11.77
CA ALA A 377 2.75 24.05 10.71
C ALA A 377 3.16 25.42 11.25
N LYS A 378 2.50 25.87 12.34
CA LYS A 378 2.87 27.11 13.05
C LYS A 378 4.24 27.02 13.68
N ALA A 379 4.60 25.89 14.29
CA ALA A 379 5.93 25.68 14.86
C ALA A 379 7.03 25.76 13.81
N PHE A 380 6.79 25.17 12.62
CA PHE A 380 7.73 25.15 11.51
C PHE A 380 7.88 26.50 10.82
N THR A 381 6.79 27.25 10.57
CA THR A 381 6.79 28.45 9.74
C THR A 381 6.67 29.74 10.56
N LYS A 382 6.21 29.68 11.81
CA LYS A 382 5.78 30.81 12.67
C LYS A 382 4.59 31.59 12.10
N LEU A 383 3.83 30.97 11.19
CA LEU A 383 2.66 31.57 10.51
C LEU A 383 1.37 30.84 10.89
N GLU A 384 0.23 31.46 10.61
CA GLU A 384 -1.07 30.80 10.79
C GLU A 384 -1.29 29.73 9.69
N PRO A 385 -2.21 28.77 9.87
CA PRO A 385 -2.27 27.57 9.05
C PRO A 385 -2.34 27.79 7.54
N ARG A 386 -3.02 28.83 7.07
CA ARG A 386 -3.13 29.11 5.64
C ARG A 386 -1.82 29.62 5.07
N GLU A 387 -1.21 30.61 5.70
CA GLU A 387 0.07 31.16 5.34
C GLU A 387 1.19 30.14 5.53
N ALA A 388 1.08 29.30 6.57
CA ALA A 388 2.00 28.20 6.81
C ALA A 388 1.98 27.16 5.68
N LEU A 389 0.81 26.80 5.16
CA LEU A 389 0.69 25.94 3.98
C LEU A 389 1.42 26.53 2.77
N ASP A 390 1.20 27.84 2.51
CA ASP A 390 1.83 28.55 1.40
C ASP A 390 3.35 28.59 1.55
N GLU A 391 3.86 28.72 2.78
CA GLU A 391 5.30 28.69 3.07
C GLU A 391 5.90 27.31 2.90
N ILE A 392 5.31 26.26 3.50
CA ILE A 392 5.77 24.86 3.38
C ILE A 392 5.81 24.43 1.91
N ALA A 393 4.80 24.81 1.12
CA ALA A 393 4.70 24.46 -0.31
C ALA A 393 5.79 25.10 -1.20
N LYS A 394 6.59 26.04 -0.70
CA LYS A 394 7.77 26.55 -1.41
C LYS A 394 8.96 25.60 -1.33
N HIS A 395 9.01 24.75 -0.30
CA HIS A 395 10.15 23.91 0.04
C HIS A 395 9.92 22.42 -0.27
N CYS A 396 8.67 22.01 -0.62
CA CYS A 396 8.33 20.65 -1.01
C CYS A 396 7.34 20.62 -2.19
N LYS A 397 7.11 19.46 -2.80
CA LYS A 397 6.17 19.34 -3.92
C LYS A 397 4.72 19.41 -3.48
N ILE A 398 4.38 18.82 -2.32
CA ILE A 398 3.03 18.79 -1.79
C ILE A 398 3.08 19.11 -0.30
N ALA A 399 2.36 20.14 0.12
CA ALA A 399 2.13 20.48 1.51
C ALA A 399 0.69 20.14 1.91
N VAL A 400 0.53 19.55 3.09
CA VAL A 400 -0.76 19.22 3.70
C VAL A 400 -0.79 19.78 5.11
N VAL A 401 -1.75 20.66 5.39
CA VAL A 401 -2.00 21.19 6.75
C VAL A 401 -3.40 20.75 7.21
N LYS A 402 -3.42 19.88 8.22
CA LYS A 402 -4.64 19.36 8.86
C LYS A 402 -5.17 20.39 9.85
N VAL A 403 -6.44 20.76 9.75
CA VAL A 403 -7.10 21.79 10.61
C VAL A 403 -8.23 21.18 11.45
N GLY A 404 -7.95 20.03 12.03
CA GLY A 404 -8.82 19.31 12.95
C GLY A 404 -10.19 19.03 12.34
N LYS A 405 -11.27 19.40 13.05
CA LYS A 405 -12.65 19.18 12.64
C LYS A 405 -13.06 19.96 11.39
N GLU A 406 -12.32 20.97 11.01
CA GLU A 406 -12.61 21.76 9.82
C GLU A 406 -12.14 21.03 8.55
N GLY A 407 -11.16 20.13 8.67
CA GLY A 407 -10.65 19.34 7.56
C GLY A 407 -9.16 19.49 7.32
N SER A 408 -8.77 19.79 6.09
CA SER A 408 -7.37 19.97 5.72
C SER A 408 -7.21 20.88 4.51
N MET A 409 -6.02 21.43 4.36
CA MET A 409 -5.59 22.21 3.20
C MET A 409 -4.46 21.47 2.49
N VAL A 410 -4.52 21.40 1.16
CA VAL A 410 -3.52 20.74 0.32
C VAL A 410 -3.05 21.72 -0.73
N LYS A 411 -1.74 21.81 -0.95
CA LYS A 411 -1.14 22.67 -1.95
C LYS A 411 0.03 22.01 -2.68
N SER A 412 0.12 22.25 -4.00
CA SER A 412 1.24 21.87 -4.84
C SER A 412 1.43 22.94 -5.93
N GLY A 413 2.52 23.71 -5.88
CA GLY A 413 2.69 24.88 -6.73
C GLY A 413 1.52 25.86 -6.58
N ASP A 414 0.83 26.16 -7.67
CA ASP A 414 -0.35 27.04 -7.67
C ASP A 414 -1.67 26.32 -7.37
N GLU A 415 -1.69 24.98 -7.38
CA GLU A 415 -2.87 24.17 -7.09
C GLU A 415 -3.14 24.18 -5.57
N TYR A 416 -4.35 24.59 -5.19
CA TYR A 416 -4.81 24.65 -3.80
C TYR A 416 -6.19 24.03 -3.64
N HIS A 417 -6.36 23.23 -2.58
CA HIS A 417 -7.65 22.66 -2.20
C HIS A 417 -7.87 22.77 -0.69
N PHE A 418 -9.07 23.20 -0.32
CA PHE A 418 -9.60 22.98 1.01
C PHE A 418 -10.48 21.73 1.00
N ILE A 419 -10.19 20.79 1.90
CA ILE A 419 -10.87 19.52 2.03
C ILE A 419 -11.66 19.55 3.33
N ASN A 420 -12.98 19.50 3.26
CA ASN A 420 -13.81 19.39 4.44
C ASN A 420 -13.55 18.08 5.20
N SER A 421 -13.71 18.11 6.50
CA SER A 421 -13.68 16.87 7.30
C SER A 421 -14.83 15.94 6.87
N TRP A 422 -14.54 14.63 6.83
CA TRP A 422 -15.58 13.64 6.58
C TRP A 422 -16.45 13.45 7.81
N PRO A 423 -17.79 13.26 7.66
CA PRO A 423 -18.68 13.12 8.81
C PRO A 423 -18.28 11.97 9.72
N ALA A 424 -18.16 12.24 11.02
CA ALA A 424 -17.81 11.27 12.05
C ALA A 424 -18.42 11.66 13.41
N THR A 425 -18.54 10.68 14.30
CA THR A 425 -18.83 10.92 15.72
C THR A 425 -17.54 10.64 16.51
N PRO A 426 -16.72 11.67 16.78
CA PRO A 426 -15.39 11.48 17.34
C PRO A 426 -15.46 11.00 18.79
N ILE A 427 -14.70 9.95 19.08
CA ILE A 427 -14.43 9.41 20.41
C ILE A 427 -12.98 9.69 20.79
N ASP A 428 -12.07 9.55 19.83
CA ASP A 428 -10.63 9.58 20.03
C ASP A 428 -9.89 10.05 18.77
N ALA A 429 -9.06 11.08 18.91
CA ALA A 429 -8.30 11.62 17.78
C ALA A 429 -6.95 10.93 17.54
N THR A 430 -6.60 9.92 18.34
CA THR A 430 -5.31 9.19 18.19
C THR A 430 -5.24 8.50 16.83
N GLY A 431 -4.14 8.72 16.12
CA GLY A 431 -3.90 8.12 14.79
C GLY A 431 -4.69 8.77 13.63
N ALA A 432 -5.43 9.85 13.88
CA ALA A 432 -6.15 10.54 12.81
C ALA A 432 -5.19 11.10 11.75
N GLY A 433 -4.06 11.67 12.16
CA GLY A 433 -3.01 12.14 11.28
C GLY A 433 -2.39 11.00 10.47
N ASP A 434 -2.04 9.91 11.15
CA ASP A 434 -1.41 8.72 10.55
C ASP A 434 -2.32 8.10 9.47
N THR A 435 -3.59 7.93 9.80
CA THR A 435 -4.57 7.33 8.88
C THR A 435 -4.96 8.28 7.75
N TYR A 436 -4.95 9.59 7.98
CA TYR A 436 -5.07 10.59 6.93
C TYR A 436 -3.90 10.45 5.93
N ALA A 437 -2.65 10.41 6.42
CA ALA A 437 -1.47 10.23 5.60
C ALA A 437 -1.52 8.92 4.80
N ALA A 438 -1.97 7.81 5.43
CA ALA A 438 -2.15 6.54 4.74
C ALA A 438 -3.11 6.63 3.56
N GLY A 439 -4.27 7.26 3.75
CA GLY A 439 -5.26 7.45 2.69
C GLY A 439 -4.79 8.37 1.57
N PHE A 440 -4.13 9.45 1.94
CA PHE A 440 -3.55 10.41 1.00
C PHE A 440 -2.49 9.74 0.11
N LEU A 441 -1.52 9.06 0.72
CA LEU A 441 -0.43 8.36 0.02
C LEU A 441 -0.95 7.24 -0.88
N TYR A 442 -1.94 6.47 -0.40
CA TYR A 442 -2.62 5.48 -1.22
C TYR A 442 -3.26 6.10 -2.46
N ALA A 443 -4.06 7.16 -2.31
CA ALA A 443 -4.71 7.82 -3.44
C ALA A 443 -3.72 8.48 -4.40
N HIS A 444 -2.67 9.13 -3.87
CA HIS A 444 -1.58 9.70 -4.64
C HIS A 444 -0.85 8.63 -5.46
N SER A 445 -0.65 7.44 -4.89
CA SER A 445 -0.02 6.31 -5.60
C SER A 445 -0.85 5.80 -6.79
N LEU A 446 -2.16 6.02 -6.77
CA LEU A 446 -3.06 5.72 -7.88
C LEU A 446 -3.11 6.86 -8.93
N GLY A 447 -2.38 7.96 -8.72
CA GLY A 447 -2.40 9.13 -9.58
C GLY A 447 -3.71 9.92 -9.50
N MET A 448 -4.41 9.87 -8.35
CA MET A 448 -5.62 10.66 -8.16
C MET A 448 -5.31 12.15 -8.03
N PRO A 449 -6.24 13.05 -8.41
CA PRO A 449 -6.11 14.49 -8.17
C PRO A 449 -5.88 14.79 -6.68
N LEU A 450 -5.13 15.85 -6.34
CA LEU A 450 -4.79 16.20 -4.95
C LEU A 450 -6.02 16.37 -4.06
N LYS A 451 -7.10 16.95 -4.60
CA LYS A 451 -8.38 17.03 -3.91
C LYS A 451 -8.87 15.66 -3.45
N VAL A 452 -8.86 14.68 -4.35
CA VAL A 452 -9.30 13.29 -4.07
C VAL A 452 -8.36 12.62 -3.06
N CYS A 453 -7.06 12.89 -3.15
CA CYS A 453 -6.09 12.40 -2.15
C CYS A 453 -6.47 12.89 -0.74
N GLY A 454 -6.76 14.17 -0.59
CA GLY A 454 -7.20 14.75 0.68
C GLY A 454 -8.56 14.20 1.16
N GLU A 455 -9.53 14.03 0.25
CA GLU A 455 -10.84 13.45 0.59
C GLU A 455 -10.70 11.99 1.09
N ILE A 456 -9.86 11.17 0.45
CA ILE A 456 -9.59 9.80 0.90
C ILE A 456 -8.88 9.79 2.25
N GLY A 457 -7.91 10.67 2.47
CA GLY A 457 -7.30 10.89 3.79
C GLY A 457 -8.34 11.23 4.85
N SER A 458 -9.25 12.16 4.55
CA SER A 458 -10.34 12.58 5.45
C SER A 458 -11.32 11.45 5.77
N ILE A 459 -11.68 10.60 4.78
CA ILE A 459 -12.54 9.42 5.00
C ILE A 459 -11.93 8.49 6.03
N ILE A 460 -10.65 8.16 5.92
CA ILE A 460 -10.01 7.19 6.83
C ILE A 460 -9.81 7.81 8.21
N ALA A 461 -9.38 9.07 8.28
CA ALA A 461 -9.28 9.80 9.53
C ALA A 461 -10.63 9.86 10.28
N ALA A 462 -11.74 10.03 9.57
CA ALA A 462 -13.08 9.98 10.15
C ALA A 462 -13.41 8.61 10.76
N LYS A 463 -12.94 7.50 10.20
CA LYS A 463 -13.21 6.16 10.76
C LYS A 463 -12.36 5.85 11.98
N VAL A 464 -11.11 6.35 12.05
CA VAL A 464 -10.28 6.13 13.23
C VAL A 464 -10.73 6.95 14.43
N VAL A 465 -11.22 8.18 14.24
CA VAL A 465 -11.69 8.98 15.36
C VAL A 465 -12.97 8.44 16.03
N GLU A 466 -13.65 7.47 15.41
CA GLU A 466 -14.83 6.79 15.96
C GLU A 466 -14.49 5.56 16.81
N VAL A 467 -13.22 5.24 17.00
CA VAL A 467 -12.76 4.12 17.83
C VAL A 467 -11.81 4.61 18.91
N VAL A 468 -11.58 3.79 19.93
CA VAL A 468 -10.56 4.02 20.93
C VAL A 468 -9.23 3.46 20.42
N GLY A 469 -8.17 4.28 20.40
CA GLY A 469 -6.87 3.92 19.84
C GLY A 469 -6.83 3.99 18.32
N THR A 470 -5.86 3.32 17.72
CA THR A 470 -5.55 3.46 16.29
C THR A 470 -6.10 2.33 15.41
N LYS A 471 -6.72 1.31 16.00
CA LYS A 471 -7.21 0.12 15.27
C LYS A 471 -8.67 0.29 14.87
N ILE A 472 -8.87 0.64 13.61
CA ILE A 472 -10.22 0.69 13.00
C ILE A 472 -10.75 -0.75 12.87
N ASP A 473 -12.00 -0.98 13.27
CA ASP A 473 -12.65 -2.28 13.17
C ASP A 473 -13.05 -2.66 11.75
N ILE A 474 -13.36 -3.95 11.55
CA ILE A 474 -13.69 -4.49 10.22
C ILE A 474 -14.93 -3.81 9.59
N PRO A 475 -16.04 -3.52 10.31
CA PRO A 475 -17.17 -2.79 9.74
C PRO A 475 -16.80 -1.41 9.20
N ARG A 476 -16.02 -0.63 9.97
CA ARG A 476 -15.57 0.71 9.56
C ARG A 476 -14.60 0.63 8.36
N TRP A 477 -13.69 -0.33 8.35
CA TRP A 477 -12.83 -0.58 7.18
C TRP A 477 -13.63 -0.93 5.92
N LYS A 478 -14.69 -1.74 6.05
CA LYS A 478 -15.58 -2.06 4.92
C LYS A 478 -16.30 -0.82 4.40
N ALA A 479 -16.80 0.03 5.30
CA ALA A 479 -17.43 1.31 4.93
C ALA A 479 -16.45 2.23 4.22
N ALA A 480 -15.26 2.48 4.80
CA ALA A 480 -14.22 3.29 4.19
C ALA A 480 -13.84 2.79 2.79
N LYS A 481 -13.59 1.48 2.64
CA LYS A 481 -13.26 0.88 1.33
C LYS A 481 -14.37 1.03 0.29
N LYS A 482 -15.64 1.07 0.71
CA LYS A 482 -16.76 1.32 -0.20
C LYS A 482 -16.76 2.79 -0.64
N GLU A 483 -16.75 3.72 0.29
CA GLU A 483 -16.73 5.17 0.04
C GLU A 483 -15.56 5.59 -0.85
N ILE A 484 -14.36 5.07 -0.56
CA ILE A 484 -13.14 5.33 -1.34
C ILE A 484 -13.24 4.78 -2.76
N ARG A 485 -13.77 3.56 -2.95
CA ARG A 485 -13.96 3.00 -4.31
C ARG A 485 -14.92 3.82 -5.14
N GLU A 486 -16.01 4.29 -4.55
CA GLU A 486 -16.99 5.15 -5.21
C GLU A 486 -16.35 6.49 -5.61
N LEU A 487 -15.55 7.10 -4.72
CA LEU A 487 -14.83 8.34 -4.98
C LEU A 487 -13.77 8.17 -6.09
N ILE A 488 -12.98 7.12 -6.06
CA ILE A 488 -11.99 6.81 -7.11
C ILE A 488 -12.70 6.59 -8.46
N ALA A 489 -13.79 5.83 -8.48
CA ALA A 489 -14.55 5.56 -9.71
C ALA A 489 -15.12 6.84 -10.33
N ALA A 490 -15.62 7.77 -9.50
CA ALA A 490 -16.15 9.06 -9.94
C ALA A 490 -15.08 10.01 -10.52
N ASN A 491 -13.82 9.85 -10.10
CA ASN A 491 -12.70 10.71 -10.51
C ASN A 491 -11.69 10.02 -11.45
N THR A 492 -12.00 8.81 -11.89
CA THR A 492 -11.21 8.12 -12.92
C THR A 492 -11.76 8.53 -14.29
N PRO A 493 -10.96 9.15 -15.19
CA PRO A 493 -11.41 9.47 -16.53
C PRO A 493 -11.92 8.21 -17.23
N ILE A 494 -13.13 8.27 -17.76
CA ILE A 494 -13.63 7.24 -18.68
C ILE A 494 -12.79 7.39 -19.94
N ALA A 495 -12.02 6.38 -20.28
CA ALA A 495 -11.29 6.37 -21.55
C ALA A 495 -12.33 6.37 -22.67
N GLU A 496 -12.50 7.51 -23.35
CA GLU A 496 -13.33 7.67 -24.55
C GLU A 496 -12.81 6.84 -25.73
#